data_82d58ef62f4abd229f69dd05921fe3e1
#
_entry.id   82d58ef62f4abd229f69dd05921fe3e1
#
_cell.length_a   1.000
_cell.length_b   1.000
_cell.length_c   1.000
_cell.angle_alpha   90.00
_cell.angle_beta   90.00
_cell.angle_gamma   90.00
#
_symmetry.space_group_name_H-M   'P 1'
#
loop_
_entity.id
_entity.type
_entity.pdbx_description
1 polymer ?
#
loop_
_entity_poly.entity_id
_entity_poly.type
_entity_poly.pdbx_seq_one_letter_code
_entity_poly.pdbx_strand_id
1 'polypeptide(L)'
;LLHLSVGQEATAVGVCGALRPSDKGFSGHRPHAHAIAKGAEIGRLFAELAGRRTGYCGGKGGSMHLSVSEVGFVTATGVVAGNLPLALGAALSSKRRGGSGVSVAFFGDGSAQTGLFHECLNLASLWQLPVILVCENNGFAEFSPLAAHTVVERLADHADTYGIPTETIDGNDLTLVRPAVVTAIDGFRRNPIG
;
A
#
# COMPACT_ATOMS: atom_id res chain seq x y z
N LEU A 1 -12.44 5.87 -16.21
CA LEU A 1 -11.07 6.31 -16.02
C LEU A 1 -10.22 5.12 -15.59
N LEU A 2 -9.05 4.93 -16.20
CA LEU A 2 -8.11 3.84 -15.91
C LEU A 2 -6.76 4.43 -15.55
N HIS A 3 -6.23 4.07 -14.38
CA HIS A 3 -4.89 4.44 -13.94
C HIS A 3 -3.95 3.24 -14.07
N LEU A 4 -2.93 3.38 -14.90
CA LEU A 4 -1.95 2.32 -15.17
C LEU A 4 -0.82 2.34 -14.13
N SER A 5 -0.23 1.18 -13.90
CA SER A 5 0.96 0.99 -13.04
C SER A 5 2.22 0.72 -13.87
N VAL A 6 2.28 1.25 -15.09
CA VAL A 6 3.44 1.11 -15.99
C VAL A 6 4.65 1.78 -15.34
N GLY A 7 5.76 1.05 -15.23
CA GLY A 7 6.99 1.50 -14.56
C GLY A 7 6.96 1.39 -13.03
N GLN A 8 5.96 0.71 -12.43
CA GLN A 8 5.84 0.48 -10.99
C GLN A 8 5.70 -1.02 -10.65
N GLU A 9 6.02 -1.89 -11.62
CA GLU A 9 5.78 -3.34 -11.50
C GLU A 9 6.71 -3.98 -10.47
N ALA A 10 7.96 -3.55 -10.40
CA ALA A 10 8.94 -4.12 -9.48
C ALA A 10 8.55 -3.84 -8.01
N THR A 11 8.02 -2.65 -7.71
CA THR A 11 7.46 -2.34 -6.38
C THR A 11 6.30 -3.28 -6.06
N ALA A 12 5.32 -3.41 -6.95
CA ALA A 12 4.17 -4.28 -6.73
C ALA A 12 4.55 -5.74 -6.49
N VAL A 13 5.42 -6.29 -7.36
CA VAL A 13 5.86 -7.69 -7.29
C VAL A 13 6.75 -7.93 -6.07
N GLY A 14 7.69 -7.03 -5.80
CA GLY A 14 8.63 -7.15 -4.68
C GLY A 14 7.91 -7.12 -3.33
N VAL A 15 6.99 -6.18 -3.16
CA VAL A 15 6.22 -6.04 -1.93
C VAL A 15 5.22 -7.20 -1.76
N CYS A 16 4.33 -7.40 -2.74
CA CYS A 16 3.29 -8.42 -2.62
C CYS A 16 3.86 -9.84 -2.59
N GLY A 17 4.97 -10.10 -3.32
CA GLY A 17 5.64 -11.39 -3.31
C GLY A 17 6.33 -11.74 -1.98
N ALA A 18 6.53 -10.79 -1.07
CA ALA A 18 7.01 -11.01 0.28
C ALA A 18 5.88 -11.31 1.29
N LEU A 19 4.62 -11.01 0.93
CA LEU A 19 3.46 -11.17 1.79
C LEU A 19 2.94 -12.61 1.81
N ARG A 20 2.43 -13.02 2.96
CA ARG A 20 1.64 -14.26 3.10
C ARG A 20 0.20 -14.02 2.61
N PRO A 21 -0.56 -15.07 2.27
CA PRO A 21 -1.99 -14.93 1.95
C PRO A 21 -2.81 -14.24 3.06
N SER A 22 -2.40 -14.42 4.34
CA SER A 22 -3.05 -13.83 5.51
C SER A 22 -2.75 -12.35 5.70
N ASP A 23 -1.64 -11.84 5.16
CA ASP A 23 -1.27 -10.43 5.22
C ASP A 23 -2.20 -9.58 4.36
N LYS A 24 -2.47 -8.35 4.76
CA LYS A 24 -3.48 -7.50 4.16
C LYS A 24 -2.87 -6.40 3.30
N GLY A 25 -3.32 -6.28 2.05
CA GLY A 25 -2.92 -5.25 1.11
C GLY A 25 -4.00 -4.19 0.93
N PHE A 26 -3.59 -2.92 0.88
CA PHE A 26 -4.43 -1.76 0.64
C PHE A 26 -3.76 -0.88 -0.41
N SER A 27 -4.52 -0.30 -1.32
CA SER A 27 -3.95 0.50 -2.40
C SER A 27 -4.72 1.80 -2.64
N GLY A 28 -4.04 2.72 -3.29
CA GLY A 28 -4.66 3.89 -3.88
C GLY A 28 -5.33 3.59 -5.22
N HIS A 29 -5.38 4.60 -6.08
CA HIS A 29 -6.08 4.58 -7.37
C HIS A 29 -5.38 3.77 -8.48
N ARG A 30 -4.16 3.23 -8.26
CA ARG A 30 -3.39 2.38 -9.20
C ARG A 30 -3.24 0.93 -8.67
N PRO A 31 -4.36 0.22 -8.40
CA PRO A 31 -4.29 -1.02 -7.63
C PRO A 31 -3.96 -2.27 -8.44
N HIS A 32 -3.95 -2.20 -9.78
CA HIS A 32 -3.99 -3.40 -10.64
C HIS A 32 -2.75 -4.27 -10.45
N ALA A 33 -1.55 -3.69 -10.50
CA ALA A 33 -0.30 -4.42 -10.29
C ALA A 33 -0.24 -5.05 -8.89
N HIS A 34 -0.66 -4.30 -7.85
CA HIS A 34 -0.69 -4.79 -6.47
C HIS A 34 -1.66 -5.98 -6.30
N ALA A 35 -2.87 -5.88 -6.88
CA ALA A 35 -3.86 -6.95 -6.81
C ALA A 35 -3.39 -8.20 -7.54
N ILE A 36 -2.82 -8.06 -8.75
CA ILE A 36 -2.27 -9.18 -9.54
C ILE A 36 -1.11 -9.84 -8.79
N ALA A 37 -0.16 -9.04 -8.30
CA ALA A 37 1.00 -9.53 -7.56
C ALA A 37 0.59 -10.20 -6.23
N LYS A 38 -0.55 -9.82 -5.64
CA LYS A 38 -1.13 -10.46 -4.45
C LYS A 38 -1.88 -11.75 -4.78
N GLY A 39 -2.12 -12.06 -6.07
CA GLY A 39 -2.73 -13.30 -6.54
C GLY A 39 -4.13 -13.16 -7.14
N ALA A 40 -4.55 -11.95 -7.51
CA ALA A 40 -5.82 -11.75 -8.20
C ALA A 40 -5.82 -12.43 -9.58
N GLU A 41 -6.92 -13.09 -9.92
CA GLU A 41 -7.13 -13.69 -11.24
C GLU A 41 -7.37 -12.60 -12.29
N ILE A 42 -6.55 -12.61 -13.33
CA ILE A 42 -6.53 -11.57 -14.37
C ILE A 42 -7.87 -11.47 -15.10
N GLY A 43 -8.50 -12.59 -15.41
CA GLY A 43 -9.78 -12.63 -16.13
C GLY A 43 -10.90 -11.91 -15.36
N ARG A 44 -10.97 -12.14 -14.04
CA ARG A 44 -11.95 -11.46 -13.15
C ARG A 44 -11.63 -9.98 -12.98
N LEU A 45 -10.33 -9.60 -12.99
CA LEU A 45 -9.91 -8.20 -12.96
C LEU A 45 -10.37 -7.48 -14.23
N PHE A 46 -10.15 -8.05 -15.42
CA PHE A 46 -10.63 -7.47 -16.66
C PHE A 46 -12.17 -7.42 -16.72
N ALA A 47 -12.86 -8.42 -16.19
CA ALA A 47 -14.31 -8.40 -16.08
C ALA A 47 -14.79 -7.22 -15.21
N GLU A 48 -14.10 -6.93 -14.10
CA GLU A 48 -14.37 -5.76 -13.26
C GLU A 48 -14.20 -4.44 -14.01
N LEU A 49 -13.07 -4.28 -14.71
CA LEU A 49 -12.78 -3.09 -15.52
C LEU A 49 -13.80 -2.89 -16.66
N ALA A 50 -14.31 -3.98 -17.21
CA ALA A 50 -15.36 -3.97 -18.24
C ALA A 50 -16.79 -3.82 -17.67
N GLY A 51 -16.96 -3.59 -16.37
CA GLY A 51 -18.26 -3.43 -15.72
C GLY A 51 -19.10 -4.71 -15.71
N ARG A 52 -18.48 -5.88 -15.76
CA ARG A 52 -19.17 -7.18 -15.80
C ARG A 52 -19.44 -7.70 -14.39
N ARG A 53 -20.60 -8.34 -14.22
CA ARG A 53 -21.04 -8.96 -12.96
C ARG A 53 -20.07 -10.05 -12.46
N THR A 54 -19.29 -10.64 -13.34
CA THR A 54 -18.29 -11.66 -13.02
C THR A 54 -16.98 -11.07 -12.49
N GLY A 55 -16.83 -9.73 -12.46
CA GLY A 55 -15.71 -9.05 -11.83
C GLY A 55 -15.70 -9.19 -10.30
N TYR A 56 -14.59 -8.83 -9.68
CA TYR A 56 -14.38 -8.97 -8.23
C TYR A 56 -15.37 -8.18 -7.38
N CYS A 57 -15.78 -6.99 -7.85
CA CYS A 57 -16.76 -6.13 -7.18
C CYS A 57 -18.09 -6.07 -7.95
N GLY A 58 -18.38 -7.10 -8.77
CA GLY A 58 -19.58 -7.17 -9.57
C GLY A 58 -19.65 -6.11 -10.68
N GLY A 59 -18.50 -5.60 -11.12
CA GLY A 59 -18.39 -4.56 -12.15
C GLY A 59 -18.69 -3.15 -11.65
N LYS A 60 -18.79 -2.92 -10.33
CA LYS A 60 -19.14 -1.62 -9.72
C LYS A 60 -17.92 -0.87 -9.19
N GLY A 61 -16.84 -1.55 -8.83
CA GLY A 61 -15.61 -0.94 -8.31
C GLY A 61 -14.77 -0.30 -9.41
N GLY A 62 -14.75 -0.91 -10.57
CA GLY A 62 -13.96 -0.46 -11.71
C GLY A 62 -12.46 -0.43 -11.40
N SER A 63 -11.76 0.59 -11.93
CA SER A 63 -10.30 0.71 -11.82
C SER A 63 -9.82 1.04 -10.40
N MET A 64 -10.52 1.91 -9.67
CA MET A 64 -9.99 2.54 -8.45
C MET A 64 -10.54 1.97 -7.14
N HIS A 65 -11.59 1.13 -7.20
CA HIS A 65 -12.25 0.61 -6.00
C HIS A 65 -12.30 -0.92 -6.02
N LEU A 66 -11.14 -1.52 -6.31
CA LEU A 66 -10.97 -2.95 -6.39
C LEU A 66 -10.83 -3.56 -4.99
N SER A 67 -11.51 -4.68 -4.77
CA SER A 67 -11.35 -5.54 -3.59
C SER A 67 -11.23 -6.99 -4.04
N VAL A 68 -10.21 -7.70 -3.54
CA VAL A 68 -9.96 -9.12 -3.82
C VAL A 68 -9.65 -9.80 -2.48
N SER A 69 -10.67 -9.88 -1.64
CA SER A 69 -10.54 -10.32 -0.24
C SER A 69 -10.01 -11.76 -0.09
N GLU A 70 -10.28 -12.61 -1.06
CA GLU A 70 -9.83 -14.01 -1.10
C GLU A 70 -8.31 -14.17 -1.11
N VAL A 71 -7.58 -13.18 -1.65
CA VAL A 71 -6.10 -13.18 -1.64
C VAL A 71 -5.52 -12.21 -0.61
N GLY A 72 -6.36 -11.61 0.23
CA GLY A 72 -5.94 -10.63 1.22
C GLY A 72 -5.71 -9.22 0.67
N PHE A 73 -6.07 -8.93 -0.59
CA PHE A 73 -6.13 -7.57 -1.11
C PHE A 73 -7.48 -6.95 -0.71
N VAL A 74 -7.46 -6.18 0.38
CA VAL A 74 -8.70 -5.77 1.07
C VAL A 74 -9.46 -4.75 0.27
N THR A 75 -8.80 -3.67 -0.15
CA THR A 75 -9.44 -2.61 -0.92
C THR A 75 -8.45 -1.68 -1.60
N ALA A 76 -8.93 -1.05 -2.67
CA ALA A 76 -8.34 0.14 -3.25
C ALA A 76 -9.34 1.30 -3.16
N THR A 77 -8.84 2.53 -3.18
CA THR A 77 -9.68 3.73 -3.13
C THR A 77 -9.11 4.87 -3.98
N GLY A 78 -10.01 5.62 -4.61
CA GLY A 78 -9.67 6.88 -5.27
C GLY A 78 -9.53 8.06 -4.31
N VAL A 79 -9.88 7.90 -3.03
CA VAL A 79 -9.68 8.94 -2.01
C VAL A 79 -8.21 9.01 -1.63
N VAL A 80 -7.60 10.17 -1.81
CA VAL A 80 -6.17 10.38 -1.52
C VAL A 80 -5.88 10.06 -0.06
N ALA A 81 -4.88 9.22 0.19
CA ALA A 81 -4.51 8.68 1.51
C ALA A 81 -5.60 7.84 2.24
N GLY A 82 -6.81 7.70 1.67
CA GLY A 82 -7.95 7.04 2.34
C GLY A 82 -7.74 5.55 2.65
N ASN A 83 -6.79 4.90 2.00
CA ASN A 83 -6.40 3.51 2.28
C ASN A 83 -5.50 3.36 3.52
N LEU A 84 -4.82 4.42 3.95
CA LEU A 84 -3.88 4.37 5.07
C LEU A 84 -4.58 4.03 6.39
N PRO A 85 -5.65 4.74 6.83
CA PRO A 85 -6.32 4.41 8.08
C PRO A 85 -6.98 3.02 8.04
N LEU A 86 -7.40 2.54 6.86
CA LEU A 86 -7.93 1.19 6.72
C LEU A 86 -6.84 0.13 6.97
N ALA A 87 -5.62 0.36 6.48
CA ALA A 87 -4.48 -0.50 6.75
C ALA A 87 -4.09 -0.50 8.22
N LEU A 88 -4.10 0.68 8.87
CA LEU A 88 -3.87 0.80 10.31
C LEU A 88 -4.93 0.03 11.11
N GLY A 89 -6.20 0.15 10.74
CA GLY A 89 -7.29 -0.61 11.39
C GLY A 89 -7.12 -2.12 11.29
N ALA A 90 -6.69 -2.61 10.12
CA ALA A 90 -6.39 -4.03 9.92
C ALA A 90 -5.17 -4.48 10.74
N ALA A 91 -4.11 -3.67 10.78
CA ALA A 91 -2.92 -3.93 11.60
C ALA A 91 -3.27 -3.96 13.11
N LEU A 92 -4.07 -2.99 13.58
CA LEU A 92 -4.58 -2.97 14.96
C LEU A 92 -5.41 -4.21 15.29
N SER A 93 -6.29 -4.62 14.37
CA SER A 93 -7.07 -5.84 14.54
C SER A 93 -6.18 -7.09 14.63
N SER A 94 -5.14 -7.19 13.79
CA SER A 94 -4.16 -8.29 13.86
C SER A 94 -3.46 -8.31 15.20
N LYS A 95 -2.92 -7.17 15.64
CA LYS A 95 -2.23 -7.01 16.92
C LYS A 95 -3.13 -7.40 18.10
N ARG A 96 -4.36 -6.87 18.17
CA ARG A 96 -5.31 -7.12 19.26
C ARG A 96 -5.72 -8.60 19.38
N ARG A 97 -5.64 -9.35 18.30
CA ARG A 97 -5.90 -10.80 18.26
C ARG A 97 -4.68 -11.66 18.55
N GLY A 98 -3.52 -11.06 18.86
CA GLY A 98 -2.25 -11.79 19.00
C GLY A 98 -1.77 -12.43 17.72
N GLY A 99 -2.19 -11.91 16.56
CA GLY A 99 -1.80 -12.42 15.24
C GLY A 99 -0.46 -11.88 14.77
N SER A 100 0.18 -12.61 13.86
CA SER A 100 1.44 -12.20 13.19
C SER A 100 1.22 -11.60 11.79
N GLY A 101 -0.02 -11.25 11.47
CA GLY A 101 -0.38 -10.66 10.18
C GLY A 101 0.09 -9.22 10.07
N VAL A 102 0.67 -8.87 8.91
CA VAL A 102 1.14 -7.53 8.58
C VAL A 102 0.15 -6.89 7.60
N SER A 103 -0.06 -5.59 7.71
CA SER A 103 -0.78 -4.80 6.72
C SER A 103 0.20 -3.98 5.89
N VAL A 104 -0.08 -3.87 4.58
CA VAL A 104 0.71 -3.02 3.67
C VAL A 104 -0.23 -2.04 2.98
N ALA A 105 0.13 -0.77 2.95
CA ALA A 105 -0.60 0.26 2.23
C ALA A 105 0.31 0.94 1.19
N PHE A 106 -0.12 0.90 -0.08
CA PHE A 106 0.53 1.60 -1.18
C PHE A 106 -0.12 2.96 -1.40
N PHE A 107 0.69 4.00 -1.54
CA PHE A 107 0.21 5.36 -1.77
C PHE A 107 1.21 6.16 -2.61
N GLY A 108 0.76 7.20 -3.30
CA GLY A 108 1.63 8.08 -4.07
C GLY A 108 2.17 9.25 -3.25
N ASP A 109 3.20 9.91 -3.79
CA ASP A 109 3.84 11.10 -3.20
C ASP A 109 2.86 12.23 -2.86
N GLY A 110 1.84 12.45 -3.70
CA GLY A 110 0.78 13.43 -3.40
C GLY A 110 -0.02 13.11 -2.13
N SER A 111 -0.11 11.85 -1.72
CA SER A 111 -0.77 11.46 -0.47
C SER A 111 0.00 11.90 0.77
N ALA A 112 1.33 12.03 0.68
CA ALA A 112 2.18 12.46 1.79
C ALA A 112 1.95 13.92 2.20
N GLN A 113 1.21 14.69 1.40
CA GLN A 113 0.86 16.08 1.71
C GLN A 113 -0.48 16.22 2.43
N THR A 114 -1.18 15.12 2.71
CA THR A 114 -2.48 15.15 3.42
C THR A 114 -2.29 15.10 4.92
N GLY A 115 -3.15 15.80 5.67
CA GLY A 115 -3.17 15.68 7.14
C GLY A 115 -3.39 14.24 7.60
N LEU A 116 -4.23 13.48 6.85
CA LEU A 116 -4.52 12.08 7.13
C LEU A 116 -3.27 11.18 7.11
N PHE A 117 -2.31 11.45 6.23
CA PHE A 117 -1.02 10.75 6.21
C PHE A 117 -0.28 10.95 7.54
N HIS A 118 -0.15 12.19 7.99
CA HIS A 118 0.52 12.52 9.26
C HIS A 118 -0.19 11.94 10.49
N GLU A 119 -1.53 11.98 10.51
CA GLU A 119 -2.32 11.32 11.54
C GLU A 119 -2.06 9.81 11.58
N CYS A 120 -2.00 9.17 10.40
CA CYS A 120 -1.69 7.75 10.29
C CYS A 120 -0.27 7.41 10.76
N LEU A 121 0.74 8.22 10.43
CA LEU A 121 2.10 8.02 10.93
C LEU A 121 2.13 8.09 12.47
N ASN A 122 1.51 9.10 13.05
CA ASN A 122 1.42 9.24 14.50
C ASN A 122 0.77 8.02 15.17
N LEU A 123 -0.37 7.57 14.66
CA LEU A 123 -1.07 6.40 15.22
C LEU A 123 -0.30 5.09 15.00
N ALA A 124 0.33 4.91 13.83
CA ALA A 124 1.14 3.73 13.55
C ALA A 124 2.31 3.60 14.53
N SER A 125 3.00 4.71 14.80
CA SER A 125 4.09 4.78 15.77
C SER A 125 3.59 4.60 17.20
N LEU A 126 2.61 5.42 17.64
CA LEU A 126 2.08 5.41 18.98
C LEU A 126 1.56 4.03 19.40
N TRP A 127 0.89 3.35 18.51
CA TRP A 127 0.33 2.02 18.77
C TRP A 127 1.24 0.89 18.31
N GLN A 128 2.42 1.20 17.76
CA GLN A 128 3.41 0.22 17.27
C GLN A 128 2.74 -0.84 16.38
N LEU A 129 2.03 -0.39 15.35
CA LEU A 129 1.24 -1.26 14.50
C LEU A 129 2.11 -2.02 13.50
N PRO A 130 1.82 -3.31 13.23
CA PRO A 130 2.50 -4.08 12.18
C PRO A 130 2.00 -3.65 10.79
N VAL A 131 2.37 -2.44 10.38
CA VAL A 131 1.99 -1.84 9.09
C VAL A 131 3.22 -1.34 8.35
N ILE A 132 3.28 -1.63 7.06
CA ILE A 132 4.28 -1.11 6.12
C ILE A 132 3.58 -0.10 5.23
N LEU A 133 4.12 1.10 5.16
CA LEU A 133 3.63 2.19 4.33
C LEU A 133 4.58 2.34 3.13
N VAL A 134 4.11 1.99 1.93
CA VAL A 134 4.89 2.00 0.70
C VAL A 134 4.52 3.23 -0.12
N CYS A 135 5.41 4.22 -0.15
CA CYS A 135 5.26 5.41 -1.00
C CYS A 135 5.83 5.15 -2.39
N GLU A 136 4.98 5.12 -3.39
CA GLU A 136 5.36 5.08 -4.80
C GLU A 136 5.57 6.52 -5.28
N ASN A 137 6.79 7.03 -5.10
CA ASN A 137 7.15 8.38 -5.52
C ASN A 137 7.45 8.40 -7.02
N ASN A 138 6.48 8.79 -7.82
CA ASN A 138 6.64 8.98 -9.26
C ASN A 138 6.94 10.46 -9.64
N GLY A 139 7.09 11.33 -8.66
CA GLY A 139 7.42 12.75 -8.83
C GLY A 139 6.24 13.65 -9.19
N PHE A 140 5.01 13.10 -9.23
CA PHE A 140 3.83 13.86 -9.63
C PHE A 140 2.58 13.51 -8.80
N ALA A 141 1.94 14.54 -8.27
CA ALA A 141 0.59 14.49 -7.76
C ALA A 141 -0.35 14.94 -8.89
N GLU A 142 -0.96 13.97 -9.60
CA GLU A 142 -1.71 14.18 -10.84
C GLU A 142 -0.85 14.90 -11.90
N PHE A 143 -1.00 16.20 -12.10
CA PHE A 143 -0.23 17.01 -13.04
C PHE A 143 0.78 17.94 -12.35
N SER A 144 0.81 17.97 -11.02
CA SER A 144 1.70 18.82 -10.24
C SER A 144 3.01 18.11 -9.93
N PRO A 145 4.16 18.64 -10.35
CA PRO A 145 5.46 18.04 -10.00
C PRO A 145 5.69 18.13 -8.48
N LEU A 146 6.48 17.19 -7.94
CA LEU A 146 6.75 17.08 -6.49
C LEU A 146 7.19 18.43 -5.88
N ALA A 147 8.11 19.14 -6.51
CA ALA A 147 8.62 20.43 -6.04
C ALA A 147 7.57 21.55 -5.97
N ALA A 148 6.41 21.38 -6.61
CA ALA A 148 5.33 22.36 -6.55
C ALA A 148 4.39 22.15 -5.36
N HIS A 149 4.46 21.01 -4.67
CA HIS A 149 3.53 20.69 -3.58
C HIS A 149 4.20 20.22 -2.29
N THR A 150 5.53 20.11 -2.25
CA THR A 150 6.26 19.85 -0.99
C THR A 150 7.57 20.59 -0.94
N VAL A 151 7.96 21.01 0.26
CA VAL A 151 9.28 21.56 0.57
C VAL A 151 10.26 20.51 1.07
N VAL A 152 9.78 19.30 1.33
CA VAL A 152 10.58 18.20 1.85
C VAL A 152 11.22 17.47 0.67
N GLU A 153 12.54 17.40 0.65
CA GLU A 153 13.29 16.75 -0.43
C GLU A 153 13.12 15.23 -0.42
N ARG A 154 13.10 14.63 0.77
CA ARG A 154 12.92 13.19 0.97
C ARG A 154 11.62 12.93 1.70
N LEU A 155 10.64 12.31 1.05
CA LEU A 155 9.35 12.00 1.67
C LEU A 155 9.48 11.09 2.91
N ALA A 156 10.54 10.29 2.98
CA ALA A 156 10.87 9.48 4.15
C ALA A 156 11.06 10.32 5.42
N ASP A 157 11.57 11.55 5.30
CA ASP A 157 11.83 12.45 6.44
C ASP A 157 10.55 12.80 7.22
N HIS A 158 9.38 12.73 6.58
CA HIS A 158 8.11 12.86 7.30
C HIS A 158 7.93 11.77 8.35
N ALA A 159 8.29 10.52 8.03
CA ALA A 159 8.10 9.40 8.94
C ALA A 159 9.18 9.37 10.06
N ASP A 160 10.37 9.87 9.77
CA ASP A 160 11.45 9.99 10.74
C ASP A 160 11.03 10.86 11.95
N THR A 161 10.21 11.90 11.73
CA THR A 161 9.70 12.76 12.81
C THR A 161 8.79 12.01 13.81
N TYR A 162 8.23 10.88 13.39
CA TYR A 162 7.40 9.99 14.23
C TYR A 162 8.18 8.78 14.76
N GLY A 163 9.51 8.73 14.54
CA GLY A 163 10.34 7.61 14.97
C GLY A 163 10.08 6.30 14.21
N ILE A 164 9.48 6.37 13.01
CA ILE A 164 9.22 5.21 12.17
C ILE A 164 10.45 4.94 11.32
N PRO A 165 11.04 3.72 11.35
CA PRO A 165 12.15 3.36 10.48
C PRO A 165 11.77 3.54 9.00
N THR A 166 12.66 4.19 8.25
CA THR A 166 12.44 4.51 6.84
C THR A 166 13.58 4.03 5.96
N GLU A 167 13.26 3.75 4.71
CA GLU A 167 14.23 3.43 3.67
C GLU A 167 13.76 4.02 2.34
N THR A 168 14.68 4.61 1.58
CA THR A 168 14.42 5.09 0.21
C THR A 168 15.27 4.27 -0.74
N ILE A 169 14.61 3.57 -1.66
CA ILE A 169 15.25 2.64 -2.60
C ILE A 169 14.77 2.92 -4.03
N ASP A 170 15.48 2.38 -5.01
CA ASP A 170 14.98 2.34 -6.39
C ASP A 170 13.82 1.34 -6.48
N GLY A 171 12.60 1.87 -6.60
CA GLY A 171 11.37 1.08 -6.71
C GLY A 171 11.25 0.27 -8.02
N ASN A 172 12.13 0.49 -9.00
CA ASN A 172 12.19 -0.27 -10.25
C ASN A 172 13.15 -1.47 -10.17
N ASP A 173 13.92 -1.58 -9.06
CA ASP A 173 14.82 -2.71 -8.84
C ASP A 173 14.20 -3.71 -7.86
N LEU A 174 13.70 -4.83 -8.40
CA LEU A 174 13.14 -5.93 -7.60
C LEU A 174 14.14 -6.50 -6.59
N THR A 175 15.44 -6.46 -6.90
CA THR A 175 16.49 -6.98 -6.03
C THR A 175 16.74 -6.11 -4.80
N LEU A 176 16.30 -4.87 -4.82
CA LEU A 176 16.28 -3.95 -3.68
C LEU A 176 14.94 -3.97 -2.95
N VAL A 177 13.83 -3.89 -3.69
CA VAL A 177 12.48 -3.81 -3.11
C VAL A 177 12.16 -5.02 -2.22
N ARG A 178 12.35 -6.23 -2.74
CA ARG A 178 11.95 -7.44 -2.01
C ARG A 178 12.70 -7.64 -0.70
N PRO A 179 14.04 -7.52 -0.62
CA PRO A 179 14.76 -7.66 0.65
C PRO A 179 14.37 -6.59 1.69
N ALA A 180 14.19 -5.34 1.28
CA ALA A 180 13.74 -4.26 2.17
C ALA A 180 12.42 -4.62 2.85
N VAL A 181 11.44 -5.06 2.07
CA VAL A 181 10.12 -5.46 2.60
C VAL A 181 10.20 -6.71 3.48
N VAL A 182 10.99 -7.72 3.09
CA VAL A 182 11.19 -8.92 3.91
C VAL A 182 11.79 -8.54 5.26
N THR A 183 12.78 -7.66 5.28
CA THR A 183 13.43 -7.18 6.52
C THR A 183 12.40 -6.49 7.43
N ALA A 184 11.55 -5.62 6.90
CA ALA A 184 10.50 -4.95 7.65
C ALA A 184 9.47 -5.95 8.22
N ILE A 185 9.00 -6.90 7.39
CA ILE A 185 8.06 -7.95 7.80
C ILE A 185 8.64 -8.81 8.92
N ASP A 186 9.88 -9.22 8.78
CA ASP A 186 10.57 -10.06 9.77
C ASP A 186 10.79 -9.30 11.09
N GLY A 187 10.98 -7.99 11.04
CA GLY A 187 11.03 -7.12 12.21
C GLY A 187 9.75 -7.23 13.05
N PHE A 188 8.58 -7.11 12.40
CA PHE A 188 7.29 -7.26 13.08
C PHE A 188 7.02 -8.69 13.59
N ARG A 189 7.47 -9.71 12.86
CA ARG A 189 7.22 -11.11 13.22
C ARG A 189 8.13 -11.63 14.32
N ARG A 190 9.36 -11.13 14.43
CA ARG A 190 10.31 -11.51 15.49
C ARG A 190 9.98 -10.86 16.83
N ASN A 191 9.42 -9.66 16.78
CA ASN A 191 9.00 -8.93 17.96
C ASN A 191 7.46 -8.71 17.86
N PRO A 192 6.64 -9.75 18.05
CA PRO A 192 5.20 -9.56 18.12
C PRO A 192 4.94 -8.67 19.32
N ILE A 193 4.65 -7.40 19.05
CA ILE A 193 4.40 -6.39 20.07
C ILE A 193 3.02 -6.70 20.63
N GLY A 194 3.02 -7.34 21.81
CA GLY A 194 1.83 -7.68 22.58
C GLY A 194 1.20 -6.44 23.21
#